data_1e69b38dcaeb3bbb06821d7b2b99210b
#
_entry.id   1e69b38dcaeb3bbb06821d7b2b99210b
#
_cell.length_a   1.000
_cell.length_b   1.000
_cell.length_c   1.000
_cell.angle_alpha   90.00
_cell.angle_beta   90.00
_cell.angle_gamma   90.00
#
_symmetry.space_group_name_H-M   'P 1'
#
loop_
_entity.id
_entity.type
_entity.pdbx_description
1 polymer ?
#
loop_
_entity_poly.entity_id
_entity_poly.type
_entity_poly.pdbx_seq_one_letter_code
_entity_poly.pdbx_strand_id
1 'polypeptide(L)'
;MKKLILAITASLCIATLISSCNNLGINAPKMDSDEATQLIVETLEKNINFDEWKIYEIRWMEADELENNLTVLFVEMVNKAGDCFSQTFTLSGPGKGNISDLDEAGGLRGKLDFEKVKGLTPASINVEAIRKQYEEAKAMIPENYTFKSIGDYLIQETVPSGNEFLDRNKTFGEVKAEFSMNITENGKEIVESAGKKSVQYYEVTFNVLPDGSVQMEELSLIHI
;
A
#
# COMPACT_ATOMS: atom_id res chain seq x y z
N MET A 1 -11.21 63.44 -26.07
CA MET A 1 -12.10 62.49 -25.34
C MET A 1 -11.58 61.08 -25.60
N LYS A 2 -10.75 60.59 -24.70
CA LYS A 2 -10.21 59.21 -24.77
C LYS A 2 -10.88 58.41 -23.71
N LYS A 3 -11.66 57.41 -24.08
CA LYS A 3 -12.30 56.47 -23.15
C LYS A 3 -11.27 55.41 -22.75
N LEU A 4 -10.96 55.37 -21.46
CA LEU A 4 -10.13 54.37 -20.84
C LEU A 4 -11.03 53.15 -20.52
N ILE A 5 -10.77 52.03 -21.18
CA ILE A 5 -11.44 50.76 -20.90
C ILE A 5 -10.57 50.04 -19.88
N LEU A 6 -11.09 49.93 -18.64
CA LEU A 6 -10.48 49.18 -17.55
C LEU A 6 -10.94 47.71 -17.67
N ALA A 7 -10.04 46.82 -18.11
CA ALA A 7 -10.29 45.41 -18.11
C ALA A 7 -10.01 44.82 -16.70
N ILE A 8 -11.06 44.48 -16.00
CA ILE A 8 -10.98 43.74 -14.73
C ILE A 8 -10.90 42.26 -15.07
N THR A 9 -9.72 41.68 -14.98
CA THR A 9 -9.52 40.25 -14.98
C THR A 9 -9.87 39.69 -13.62
N ALA A 10 -11.07 39.15 -13.46
CA ALA A 10 -11.45 38.39 -12.28
C ALA A 10 -10.76 37.02 -12.36
N SER A 11 -9.69 36.85 -11.58
CA SER A 11 -9.08 35.54 -11.33
C SER A 11 -10.00 34.75 -10.42
N LEU A 12 -10.74 33.81 -10.99
CA LEU A 12 -11.59 32.90 -10.25
C LEU A 12 -10.73 31.77 -9.67
N CYS A 13 -10.20 31.99 -8.47
CA CYS A 13 -9.63 30.91 -7.68
C CYS A 13 -10.77 29.98 -7.24
N ILE A 14 -10.97 28.89 -7.97
CA ILE A 14 -11.81 27.80 -7.49
C ILE A 14 -10.99 27.07 -6.42
N ALA A 15 -11.14 27.50 -5.17
CA ALA A 15 -10.77 26.70 -4.04
C ALA A 15 -11.79 25.57 -3.95
N THR A 16 -11.44 24.40 -4.46
CA THR A 16 -12.17 23.18 -4.15
C THR A 16 -11.94 22.87 -2.67
N LEU A 17 -12.85 23.38 -1.85
CA LEU A 17 -13.01 22.89 -0.48
C LEU A 17 -13.45 21.44 -0.59
N ILE A 18 -12.48 20.53 -0.52
CA ILE A 18 -12.77 19.13 -0.23
C ILE A 18 -13.30 19.14 1.20
N SER A 19 -14.62 19.19 1.30
CA SER A 19 -15.33 19.02 2.54
C SER A 19 -15.07 17.59 3.01
N SER A 20 -14.07 17.44 3.87
CA SER A 20 -13.84 16.25 4.64
C SER A 20 -15.06 16.04 5.53
N CYS A 21 -16.08 15.39 4.99
CA CYS A 21 -17.16 14.87 5.81
C CYS A 21 -16.57 13.79 6.70
N ASN A 22 -16.38 14.13 7.98
CA ASN A 22 -16.13 13.21 9.07
C ASN A 22 -17.32 12.22 9.17
N ASN A 23 -17.33 11.21 8.32
CA ASN A 23 -18.16 10.04 8.50
C ASN A 23 -17.43 9.08 9.44
N LEU A 24 -17.85 9.09 10.68
CA LEU A 24 -17.52 8.10 11.69
C LEU A 24 -17.77 6.69 11.10
N GLY A 25 -16.70 6.04 10.65
CA GLY A 25 -16.63 4.58 10.62
C GLY A 25 -17.37 3.79 9.54
N ILE A 26 -17.96 4.41 8.51
CA ILE A 26 -18.88 3.66 7.61
C ILE A 26 -18.30 3.41 6.21
N ASN A 27 -17.30 4.16 5.74
CA ASN A 27 -16.72 3.93 4.41
C ASN A 27 -15.19 4.02 4.45
N ALA A 28 -14.55 2.89 4.66
CA ALA A 28 -13.14 2.75 4.33
C ALA A 28 -12.99 2.85 2.79
N PRO A 29 -11.98 3.56 2.25
CA PRO A 29 -11.67 3.48 0.83
C PRO A 29 -11.41 2.02 0.45
N LYS A 30 -11.86 1.62 -0.74
CA LYS A 30 -11.56 0.28 -1.24
C LYS A 30 -10.11 0.20 -1.67
N MET A 31 -9.43 -0.89 -1.34
CA MET A 31 -8.01 -1.11 -1.62
C MET A 31 -7.64 -0.85 -3.08
N ASP A 32 -8.54 -1.17 -4.01
CA ASP A 32 -8.36 -1.00 -5.46
C ASP A 32 -8.82 0.36 -6.00
N SER A 33 -9.08 1.34 -5.12
CA SER A 33 -9.49 2.70 -5.51
C SER A 33 -8.33 3.69 -5.51
N ASP A 34 -8.41 4.71 -6.36
CA ASP A 34 -7.48 5.83 -6.36
C ASP A 34 -7.49 6.57 -5.02
N GLU A 35 -8.65 6.66 -4.35
CA GLU A 35 -8.82 7.29 -3.05
C GLU A 35 -7.99 6.58 -1.97
N ALA A 36 -7.95 5.25 -1.99
CA ALA A 36 -7.11 4.48 -1.07
C ALA A 36 -5.62 4.81 -1.25
N THR A 37 -5.14 4.77 -2.49
CA THR A 37 -3.74 5.06 -2.80
C THR A 37 -3.36 6.52 -2.48
N GLN A 38 -4.26 7.47 -2.74
CA GLN A 38 -4.07 8.88 -2.36
C GLN A 38 -4.00 9.07 -0.84
N LEU A 39 -4.86 8.38 -0.08
CA LEU A 39 -4.84 8.44 1.38
C LEU A 39 -3.49 7.94 1.95
N ILE A 40 -2.88 6.95 1.32
CA ILE A 40 -1.54 6.48 1.70
C ILE A 40 -0.50 7.58 1.48
N VAL A 41 -0.50 8.19 0.30
CA VAL A 41 0.41 9.31 -0.04
C VAL A 41 0.27 10.45 0.98
N GLU A 42 -0.95 10.91 1.23
CA GLU A 42 -1.24 11.98 2.20
C GLU A 42 -0.81 11.61 3.63
N THR A 43 -0.97 10.33 4.02
CA THR A 43 -0.57 9.86 5.34
C THR A 43 0.94 9.92 5.52
N LEU A 44 1.70 9.50 4.50
CA LEU A 44 3.16 9.57 4.52
C LEU A 44 3.66 11.02 4.54
N GLU A 45 3.13 11.88 3.68
CA GLU A 45 3.51 13.30 3.62
C GLU A 45 3.28 14.03 4.94
N LYS A 46 2.17 13.71 5.61
CA LYS A 46 1.78 14.36 6.86
C LYS A 46 2.60 13.91 8.06
N ASN A 47 3.00 12.64 8.11
CA ASN A 47 3.47 12.03 9.36
C ASN A 47 4.96 11.67 9.34
N ILE A 48 5.61 11.60 8.18
CA ILE A 48 7.02 11.21 8.09
C ILE A 48 7.89 12.43 7.81
N ASN A 49 8.90 12.65 8.65
CA ASN A 49 9.95 13.63 8.39
C ASN A 49 11.07 13.01 7.53
N PHE A 50 10.99 13.21 6.22
CA PHE A 50 11.95 12.65 5.24
C PHE A 50 13.37 13.22 5.36
N ASP A 51 13.57 14.29 6.13
CA ASP A 51 14.93 14.80 6.44
C ASP A 51 15.62 13.95 7.53
N GLU A 52 14.86 13.22 8.33
CA GLU A 52 15.35 12.39 9.44
C GLU A 52 15.28 10.90 9.12
N TRP A 53 14.31 10.50 8.30
CA TRP A 53 13.98 9.11 8.02
C TRP A 53 14.08 8.79 6.52
N LYS A 54 14.59 7.60 6.21
CA LYS A 54 14.46 6.99 4.89
C LYS A 54 13.63 5.73 5.03
N ILE A 55 12.50 5.69 4.33
CA ILE A 55 11.62 4.52 4.29
C ILE A 55 12.22 3.53 3.29
N TYR A 56 12.30 2.26 3.65
CA TYR A 56 12.73 1.19 2.74
C TYR A 56 11.65 0.13 2.49
N GLU A 57 10.54 0.15 3.26
CA GLU A 57 9.35 -0.66 3.04
C GLU A 57 8.09 0.16 3.29
N ILE A 58 7.13 0.09 2.38
CA ILE A 58 5.78 0.62 2.50
C ILE A 58 4.83 -0.52 2.18
N ARG A 59 3.95 -0.88 3.12
CA ARG A 59 2.94 -1.90 2.92
C ARG A 59 1.59 -1.37 3.38
N TRP A 60 0.55 -1.61 2.59
CA TRP A 60 -0.81 -1.35 3.02
C TRP A 60 -1.68 -2.55 2.80
N MET A 61 -2.70 -2.71 3.65
CA MET A 61 -3.47 -3.94 3.68
C MET A 61 -4.90 -3.73 4.19
N GLU A 62 -5.77 -4.67 3.85
CA GLU A 62 -7.02 -4.85 4.54
C GLU A 62 -6.78 -5.58 5.88
N ALA A 63 -7.63 -5.31 6.90
CA ALA A 63 -7.58 -6.04 8.18
C ALA A 63 -8.63 -7.15 8.23
N ASP A 64 -9.80 -6.90 7.63
CA ASP A 64 -10.88 -7.88 7.53
C ASP A 64 -10.85 -8.45 6.11
N GLU A 65 -10.43 -9.70 5.98
CA GLU A 65 -10.25 -10.37 4.70
C GLU A 65 -11.55 -10.40 3.89
N LEU A 66 -11.42 -10.28 2.56
CA LEU A 66 -12.50 -10.26 1.58
C LEU A 66 -13.39 -9.00 1.59
N GLU A 67 -13.11 -8.04 2.44
CA GLU A 67 -13.88 -6.79 2.53
C GLU A 67 -13.35 -5.72 1.56
N ASN A 68 -12.11 -5.86 1.09
CA ASN A 68 -11.43 -4.91 0.21
C ASN A 68 -11.33 -3.49 0.80
N ASN A 69 -11.25 -3.37 2.12
CA ASN A 69 -11.18 -2.09 2.82
C ASN A 69 -9.75 -1.75 3.18
N LEU A 70 -9.24 -0.59 2.75
CA LEU A 70 -7.95 -0.09 3.20
C LEU A 70 -8.02 0.20 4.70
N THR A 71 -7.28 -0.55 5.50
CA THR A 71 -7.33 -0.43 6.96
C THR A 71 -6.01 0.02 7.56
N VAL A 72 -4.90 -0.52 7.09
CA VAL A 72 -3.59 -0.34 7.71
C VAL A 72 -2.56 0.10 6.67
N LEU A 73 -1.73 1.07 7.06
CA LEU A 73 -0.47 1.39 6.40
C LEU A 73 0.67 1.07 7.39
N PHE A 74 1.62 0.30 6.94
CA PHE A 74 2.84 -0.07 7.65
C PHE A 74 4.05 0.46 6.91
N VAL A 75 5.05 0.96 7.63
CA VAL A 75 6.34 1.38 7.07
C VAL A 75 7.50 0.83 7.87
N GLU A 76 8.58 0.47 7.18
CA GLU A 76 9.90 0.28 7.79
C GLU A 76 10.84 1.39 7.31
N MET A 77 11.58 1.97 8.25
CA MET A 77 12.43 3.12 7.99
C MET A 77 13.71 3.10 8.82
N VAL A 78 14.73 3.82 8.36
CA VAL A 78 16.02 3.95 9.01
C VAL A 78 16.29 5.41 9.34
N ASN A 79 16.87 5.67 10.52
CA ASN A 79 17.32 7.00 10.94
C ASN A 79 18.80 7.24 10.55
N LYS A 80 19.27 8.49 10.76
CA LYS A 80 20.68 8.88 10.48
C LYS A 80 21.72 8.12 11.30
N ALA A 81 21.35 7.53 12.42
CA ALA A 81 22.22 6.68 13.23
C ALA A 81 22.29 5.24 12.72
N GLY A 82 21.49 4.90 11.71
CA GLY A 82 21.40 3.58 11.10
C GLY A 82 20.44 2.63 11.84
N ASP A 83 19.71 3.10 12.85
CA ASP A 83 18.74 2.30 13.56
C ASP A 83 17.47 2.17 12.76
N CYS A 84 16.94 0.95 12.68
CA CYS A 84 15.74 0.62 11.91
C CYS A 84 14.50 0.58 12.82
N PHE A 85 13.42 1.16 12.34
CA PHE A 85 12.13 1.20 13.05
C PHE A 85 11.00 0.87 12.11
N SER A 86 9.92 0.35 12.70
CA SER A 86 8.62 0.23 12.03
C SER A 86 7.59 1.15 12.66
N GLN A 87 6.60 1.53 11.87
CA GLN A 87 5.45 2.30 12.32
C GLN A 87 4.20 1.90 11.56
N THR A 88 3.08 1.87 12.30
CA THR A 88 1.77 1.49 11.76
C THR A 88 0.80 2.66 11.89
N PHE A 89 0.03 2.90 10.82
CA PHE A 89 -1.03 3.90 10.75
C PHE A 89 -2.36 3.18 10.53
N THR A 90 -3.35 3.39 11.41
CA THR A 90 -4.71 2.88 11.22
C THR A 90 -5.50 3.89 10.39
N LEU A 91 -5.80 3.53 9.13
CA LEU A 91 -6.42 4.43 8.16
C LEU A 91 -7.95 4.38 8.18
N SER A 92 -8.53 3.25 8.61
CA SER A 92 -9.99 3.08 8.72
C SER A 92 -10.36 2.13 9.84
N GLY A 93 -11.66 1.94 10.07
CA GLY A 93 -12.17 1.02 11.09
C GLY A 93 -11.96 1.49 12.53
N PRO A 94 -12.05 0.55 13.50
CA PRO A 94 -11.76 0.84 14.90
C PRO A 94 -10.31 1.30 15.08
N GLY A 95 -10.13 2.46 15.72
CA GLY A 95 -8.82 3.07 15.91
C GLY A 95 -8.34 3.94 14.75
N LYS A 96 -9.20 4.29 13.79
CA LYS A 96 -8.87 5.22 12.70
C LYS A 96 -8.16 6.48 13.22
N GLY A 97 -7.02 6.79 12.64
CA GLY A 97 -6.15 7.89 13.02
C GLY A 97 -5.13 7.54 14.11
N ASN A 98 -5.14 6.33 14.64
CA ASN A 98 -4.08 5.88 15.54
C ASN A 98 -2.78 5.70 14.74
N ILE A 99 -1.70 6.13 15.38
CA ILE A 99 -0.32 5.94 14.93
C ILE A 99 0.37 5.17 16.05
N SER A 100 1.02 4.05 15.72
CA SER A 100 1.78 3.30 16.73
C SER A 100 2.99 4.11 17.21
N ASP A 101 3.51 3.75 18.36
CA ASP A 101 4.87 4.14 18.71
C ASP A 101 5.85 3.55 17.67
N LEU A 102 7.06 4.10 17.64
CA LEU A 102 8.15 3.54 16.85
C LEU A 102 8.62 2.25 17.51
N ASP A 103 8.44 1.14 16.81
CA ASP A 103 8.99 -0.15 17.24
C ASP A 103 10.32 -0.38 16.55
N GLU A 104 11.36 -0.77 17.31
CA GLU A 104 12.60 -1.21 16.68
C GLU A 104 12.25 -2.32 15.68
N ALA A 105 12.59 -2.11 14.40
CA ALA A 105 12.42 -3.10 13.36
C ALA A 105 13.29 -4.30 13.75
N GLY A 106 12.68 -5.12 14.57
CA GLY A 106 13.31 -6.18 15.33
C GLY A 106 13.80 -7.26 14.41
N GLY A 107 14.74 -7.97 14.87
CA GLY A 107 15.24 -9.16 14.27
C GLY A 107 16.71 -9.07 13.98
N LEU A 108 17.14 -9.87 13.03
CA LEU A 108 18.55 -10.10 12.69
C LEU A 108 19.17 -8.96 11.85
N ARG A 109 18.45 -7.86 11.60
CA ARG A 109 19.02 -6.71 10.89
C ARG A 109 19.92 -5.93 11.83
N GLY A 110 21.19 -5.86 11.46
CA GLY A 110 22.10 -4.89 12.04
C GLY A 110 21.71 -3.46 11.60
N LYS A 111 22.52 -2.49 12.03
CA LYS A 111 22.37 -1.10 11.57
C LYS A 111 22.51 -1.02 10.05
N LEU A 112 21.61 -0.26 9.42
CA LEU A 112 21.72 0.08 8.02
C LEU A 112 22.62 1.33 7.85
N ASP A 113 23.36 1.38 6.75
CA ASP A 113 24.06 2.58 6.34
C ASP A 113 23.05 3.55 5.69
N PHE A 114 22.65 4.58 6.45
CA PHE A 114 21.66 5.56 5.99
C PHE A 114 22.00 6.16 4.63
N GLU A 115 23.28 6.39 4.33
CA GLU A 115 23.69 7.00 3.04
C GLU A 115 23.52 6.03 1.86
N LYS A 116 23.51 4.73 2.11
CA LYS A 116 23.32 3.71 1.07
C LYS A 116 21.85 3.37 0.80
N VAL A 117 20.95 3.73 1.70
CA VAL A 117 19.52 3.61 1.47
C VAL A 117 19.05 4.79 0.62
N LYS A 118 18.46 4.55 -0.54
CA LYS A 118 17.90 5.62 -1.39
C LYS A 118 16.69 6.26 -0.73
N GLY A 119 15.84 5.42 -0.18
CA GLY A 119 14.59 5.79 0.49
C GLY A 119 13.41 5.92 -0.47
N LEU A 120 12.32 5.30 -0.07
CA LEU A 120 11.01 5.48 -0.70
C LEU A 120 10.39 6.79 -0.22
N THR A 121 9.70 7.46 -1.12
CA THR A 121 9.00 8.72 -0.84
C THR A 121 7.55 8.63 -1.32
N PRO A 122 6.66 9.58 -0.98
CA PRO A 122 5.33 9.64 -1.56
C PRO A 122 5.32 9.59 -3.11
N ALA A 123 6.35 10.15 -3.75
CA ALA A 123 6.51 10.09 -5.21
C ALA A 123 6.83 8.68 -5.75
N SER A 124 7.22 7.75 -4.89
CA SER A 124 7.39 6.33 -5.26
C SER A 124 6.05 5.62 -5.45
N ILE A 125 4.94 6.24 -5.03
CA ILE A 125 3.58 5.71 -5.12
C ILE A 125 2.87 6.39 -6.28
N ASN A 126 2.75 5.69 -7.41
CA ASN A 126 2.06 6.21 -8.59
C ASN A 126 0.63 5.65 -8.64
N VAL A 127 -0.36 6.48 -8.28
CA VAL A 127 -1.78 6.12 -8.19
C VAL A 127 -2.30 5.49 -9.49
N GLU A 128 -1.99 6.10 -10.64
CA GLU A 128 -2.46 5.60 -11.94
C GLU A 128 -1.82 4.25 -12.31
N ALA A 129 -0.53 4.09 -12.03
CA ALA A 129 0.17 2.84 -12.30
C ALA A 129 -0.38 1.71 -11.43
N ILE A 130 -0.62 1.95 -10.13
CA ILE A 130 -1.16 0.95 -9.20
C ILE A 130 -2.57 0.53 -9.62
N ARG A 131 -3.44 1.49 -9.97
CA ARG A 131 -4.77 1.17 -10.51
C ARG A 131 -4.68 0.27 -11.74
N LYS A 132 -3.80 0.61 -12.69
CA LYS A 132 -3.60 -0.19 -13.91
C LYS A 132 -3.11 -1.60 -13.58
N GLN A 133 -2.22 -1.75 -12.61
CA GLN A 133 -1.74 -3.07 -12.15
C GLN A 133 -2.89 -3.92 -11.59
N TYR A 134 -3.77 -3.33 -10.77
CA TYR A 134 -4.94 -4.03 -10.26
C TYR A 134 -5.91 -4.46 -11.37
N GLU A 135 -6.15 -3.59 -12.37
CA GLU A 135 -7.00 -3.91 -13.51
C GLU A 135 -6.40 -5.05 -14.36
N GLU A 136 -5.11 -5.01 -14.61
CA GLU A 136 -4.37 -6.05 -15.35
C GLU A 136 -4.41 -7.39 -14.61
N ALA A 137 -4.15 -7.38 -13.30
CA ALA A 137 -4.20 -8.58 -12.47
C ALA A 137 -5.62 -9.18 -12.40
N LYS A 138 -6.66 -8.35 -12.25
CA LYS A 138 -8.05 -8.82 -12.30
C LYS A 138 -8.40 -9.51 -13.62
N ALA A 139 -7.84 -9.03 -14.73
CA ALA A 139 -8.05 -9.65 -16.04
C ALA A 139 -7.36 -11.01 -16.20
N MET A 140 -6.37 -11.33 -15.34
CA MET A 140 -5.69 -12.63 -15.32
C MET A 140 -6.43 -13.68 -14.48
N ILE A 141 -7.41 -13.28 -13.68
CA ILE A 141 -8.19 -14.21 -12.85
C ILE A 141 -9.02 -15.12 -13.78
N PRO A 142 -8.91 -16.46 -13.63
CA PRO A 142 -9.68 -17.39 -14.47
C PRO A 142 -11.20 -17.22 -14.26
N GLU A 143 -11.99 -17.47 -15.32
CA GLU A 143 -13.46 -17.26 -15.34
C GLU A 143 -14.24 -18.04 -14.26
N ASN A 144 -13.66 -19.14 -13.76
CA ASN A 144 -14.26 -19.92 -12.69
C ASN A 144 -14.00 -19.36 -11.28
N TYR A 145 -13.30 -18.22 -11.18
CA TYR A 145 -13.05 -17.49 -9.93
C TYR A 145 -13.66 -16.10 -9.97
N THR A 146 -13.92 -15.56 -8.77
CA THR A 146 -14.41 -14.19 -8.59
C THR A 146 -13.47 -13.43 -7.68
N PHE A 147 -13.01 -12.25 -8.12
CA PHE A 147 -12.27 -11.30 -7.30
C PHE A 147 -13.08 -10.87 -6.07
N LYS A 148 -12.44 -10.81 -4.91
CA LYS A 148 -13.05 -10.33 -3.65
C LYS A 148 -12.37 -9.08 -3.13
N SER A 149 -11.05 -9.13 -2.96
CA SER A 149 -10.29 -8.01 -2.38
C SER A 149 -8.85 -8.00 -2.83
N ILE A 150 -8.21 -6.86 -2.62
CA ILE A 150 -6.74 -6.77 -2.54
C ILE A 150 -6.38 -7.04 -1.08
N GLY A 151 -5.60 -8.08 -0.82
CA GLY A 151 -5.16 -8.43 0.51
C GLY A 151 -4.13 -7.42 1.05
N ASP A 152 -3.07 -7.23 0.28
CA ASP A 152 -2.03 -6.24 0.56
C ASP A 152 -1.36 -5.72 -0.72
N TYR A 153 -0.58 -4.67 -0.55
CA TYR A 153 0.37 -4.16 -1.55
C TYR A 153 1.65 -3.74 -0.85
N LEU A 154 2.78 -4.20 -1.35
CA LEU A 154 4.11 -3.93 -0.82
C LEU A 154 4.96 -3.18 -1.86
N ILE A 155 5.65 -2.12 -1.42
CA ILE A 155 6.77 -1.52 -2.14
C ILE A 155 7.98 -1.62 -1.23
N GLN A 156 9.07 -2.21 -1.70
CA GLN A 156 10.26 -2.42 -0.90
C GLN A 156 11.53 -2.07 -1.68
N GLU A 157 12.41 -1.31 -1.04
CA GLU A 157 13.79 -1.15 -1.49
C GLU A 157 14.64 -2.30 -0.97
N THR A 158 15.42 -2.92 -1.85
CA THR A 158 16.39 -3.95 -1.44
C THR A 158 17.52 -3.31 -0.66
N VAL A 159 17.54 -3.53 0.65
CA VAL A 159 18.58 -3.03 1.56
C VAL A 159 19.42 -4.19 2.10
N PRO A 160 20.67 -3.94 2.56
CA PRO A 160 21.51 -4.96 3.19
C PRO A 160 20.81 -5.61 4.38
N SER A 161 20.89 -6.93 4.50
CA SER A 161 20.36 -7.65 5.67
C SER A 161 21.35 -7.72 6.83
N GLY A 162 22.59 -7.28 6.62
CA GLY A 162 23.71 -7.47 7.55
C GLY A 162 24.32 -8.88 7.52
N ASN A 163 23.84 -9.76 6.66
CA ASN A 163 24.34 -11.11 6.47
C ASN A 163 24.86 -11.28 5.04
N GLU A 164 26.18 -11.34 4.86
CA GLU A 164 26.82 -11.47 3.55
C GLU A 164 26.33 -12.67 2.74
N PHE A 165 25.95 -13.75 3.39
CA PHE A 165 25.43 -14.93 2.71
C PHE A 165 24.05 -14.66 2.08
N LEU A 166 23.18 -13.95 2.78
CA LEU A 166 21.85 -13.56 2.29
C LEU A 166 21.89 -12.43 1.27
N ASP A 167 22.96 -11.65 1.29
CA ASP A 167 23.10 -10.44 0.48
C ASP A 167 23.86 -10.64 -0.84
N ARG A 168 24.54 -11.79 -1.03
CA ARG A 168 25.49 -11.99 -2.14
C ARG A 168 24.91 -11.89 -3.56
N ASN A 169 23.60 -12.06 -3.72
CA ASN A 169 22.94 -12.00 -5.02
C ASN A 169 21.92 -10.84 -5.10
N LYS A 170 21.96 -9.89 -4.17
CA LYS A 170 21.03 -8.78 -4.13
C LYS A 170 21.61 -7.54 -4.79
N THR A 171 20.77 -6.83 -5.53
CA THR A 171 21.07 -5.49 -6.04
C THR A 171 20.50 -4.47 -5.07
N PHE A 172 21.34 -3.89 -4.22
CA PHE A 172 20.90 -2.88 -3.26
C PHE A 172 20.40 -1.62 -3.96
N GLY A 173 19.33 -1.03 -3.38
CA GLY A 173 18.65 0.13 -3.93
C GLY A 173 17.73 -0.19 -5.13
N GLU A 174 17.54 -1.47 -5.47
CA GLU A 174 16.47 -1.90 -6.37
C GLU A 174 15.13 -1.81 -5.63
N VAL A 175 14.14 -1.19 -6.26
CA VAL A 175 12.79 -1.11 -5.73
C VAL A 175 11.94 -2.19 -6.40
N LYS A 176 11.25 -2.97 -5.59
CA LYS A 176 10.32 -4.02 -6.00
C LYS A 176 8.94 -3.69 -5.47
N ALA A 177 7.93 -4.13 -6.18
CA ALA A 177 6.56 -4.10 -5.70
C ALA A 177 5.88 -5.43 -5.97
N GLU A 178 5.02 -5.82 -5.04
CA GLU A 178 4.17 -7.00 -5.14
C GLU A 178 2.85 -6.74 -4.44
N PHE A 179 1.83 -7.51 -4.76
CA PHE A 179 0.54 -7.44 -4.09
C PHE A 179 -0.19 -8.77 -4.16
N SER A 180 -1.12 -8.96 -3.22
CA SER A 180 -1.97 -10.13 -3.20
C SER A 180 -3.43 -9.78 -3.53
N MET A 181 -4.12 -10.72 -4.17
CA MET A 181 -5.56 -10.68 -4.41
C MET A 181 -6.23 -11.89 -3.80
N ASN A 182 -7.32 -11.68 -3.11
CA ASN A 182 -8.21 -12.73 -2.63
C ASN A 182 -9.30 -13.00 -3.65
N ILE A 183 -9.45 -14.27 -4.02
CA ILE A 183 -10.44 -14.75 -4.99
C ILE A 183 -11.19 -15.96 -4.44
N THR A 184 -12.44 -16.15 -4.85
CA THR A 184 -13.22 -17.34 -4.51
C THR A 184 -13.54 -18.17 -5.74
N GLU A 185 -13.58 -19.50 -5.62
CA GLU A 185 -14.05 -20.39 -6.68
C GLU A 185 -15.58 -20.36 -6.73
N ASN A 186 -16.13 -20.08 -7.90
CA ASN A 186 -17.56 -19.91 -8.10
C ASN A 186 -18.35 -21.17 -7.72
N GLY A 187 -19.30 -21.01 -6.78
CA GLY A 187 -20.12 -22.10 -6.25
C GLY A 187 -19.43 -22.97 -5.18
N LYS A 188 -18.23 -22.59 -4.74
CA LYS A 188 -17.48 -23.26 -3.67
C LYS A 188 -17.01 -22.31 -2.56
N GLU A 189 -17.61 -21.14 -2.48
CA GLU A 189 -17.20 -20.08 -1.54
C GLU A 189 -17.44 -20.47 -0.08
N ILE A 190 -18.39 -21.38 0.15
CA ILE A 190 -18.74 -21.81 1.51
C ILE A 190 -18.44 -23.28 1.68
N VAL A 191 -17.67 -23.60 2.69
CA VAL A 191 -17.39 -24.98 3.12
C VAL A 191 -18.04 -25.20 4.48
N GLU A 192 -18.77 -26.30 4.59
CA GLU A 192 -19.37 -26.72 5.86
C GLU A 192 -18.60 -27.91 6.43
N SER A 193 -18.02 -27.74 7.63
CA SER A 193 -17.32 -28.78 8.35
C SER A 193 -17.74 -28.79 9.81
N ALA A 194 -18.13 -29.97 10.33
CA ALA A 194 -18.58 -30.15 11.71
C ALA A 194 -19.70 -29.18 12.12
N GLY A 195 -20.62 -28.84 11.20
CA GLY A 195 -21.74 -27.92 11.45
C GLY A 195 -21.35 -26.43 11.50
N LYS A 196 -20.12 -26.08 11.17
CA LYS A 196 -19.66 -24.70 11.01
C LYS A 196 -19.49 -24.40 9.55
N LYS A 197 -19.95 -23.21 9.15
CA LYS A 197 -19.72 -22.67 7.81
C LYS A 197 -18.49 -21.77 7.87
N SER A 198 -17.59 -21.95 6.92
CA SER A 198 -16.42 -21.10 6.70
C SER A 198 -16.37 -20.63 5.25
N VAL A 199 -15.74 -19.49 5.00
CA VAL A 199 -15.46 -19.04 3.65
C VAL A 199 -14.16 -19.66 3.20
N GLN A 200 -14.16 -20.21 2.00
CA GLN A 200 -12.94 -20.71 1.34
C GLN A 200 -12.55 -19.71 0.26
N TYR A 201 -11.33 -19.25 0.32
CA TYR A 201 -10.77 -18.37 -0.71
C TYR A 201 -9.33 -18.75 -1.03
N TYR A 202 -8.84 -18.21 -2.13
CA TYR A 202 -7.47 -18.38 -2.59
C TYR A 202 -6.80 -17.02 -2.60
N GLU A 203 -5.55 -16.97 -2.16
CA GLU A 203 -4.68 -15.82 -2.34
C GLU A 203 -3.81 -16.02 -3.58
N VAL A 204 -3.73 -14.98 -4.39
CA VAL A 204 -2.91 -14.94 -5.60
C VAL A 204 -1.93 -13.80 -5.48
N THR A 205 -0.64 -14.10 -5.54
CA THR A 205 0.41 -13.09 -5.50
C THR A 205 0.78 -12.64 -6.91
N PHE A 206 0.97 -11.33 -7.05
CA PHE A 206 1.41 -10.69 -8.28
C PHE A 206 2.68 -9.88 -8.03
N ASN A 207 3.71 -10.10 -8.85
CA ASN A 207 4.90 -9.26 -8.90
C ASN A 207 4.71 -8.14 -9.92
N VAL A 208 5.14 -6.95 -9.57
CA VAL A 208 5.25 -5.82 -10.49
C VAL A 208 6.62 -5.87 -11.16
N LEU A 209 6.63 -6.00 -12.48
CA LEU A 209 7.85 -6.03 -13.27
C LEU A 209 8.42 -4.62 -13.47
N PRO A 210 9.71 -4.48 -13.85
CA PRO A 210 10.35 -3.16 -14.03
C PRO A 210 9.68 -2.26 -15.08
N ASP A 211 8.93 -2.83 -16.02
CA ASP A 211 8.15 -2.09 -17.02
C ASP A 211 6.75 -1.69 -16.54
N GLY A 212 6.41 -2.04 -15.29
CA GLY A 212 5.14 -1.76 -14.64
C GLY A 212 4.02 -2.75 -14.94
N SER A 213 4.25 -3.76 -15.79
CA SER A 213 3.32 -4.88 -16.00
C SER A 213 3.30 -5.81 -14.78
N VAL A 214 2.30 -6.68 -14.70
CA VAL A 214 2.18 -7.62 -13.57
C VAL A 214 2.35 -9.06 -14.04
N GLN A 215 2.93 -9.86 -13.15
CA GLN A 215 3.09 -11.30 -13.34
C GLN A 215 2.51 -12.06 -12.17
N MET A 216 1.56 -12.95 -12.43
CA MET A 216 1.02 -13.88 -11.44
C MET A 216 2.09 -14.89 -11.04
N GLU A 217 2.31 -15.08 -9.72
CA GLU A 217 3.23 -16.10 -9.22
C GLU A 217 2.51 -17.42 -8.92
N GLU A 218 1.89 -17.51 -7.78
CA GLU A 218 1.31 -18.76 -7.29
C GLU A 218 -0.07 -18.55 -6.68
N LEU A 219 -0.89 -19.61 -6.78
CA LEU A 219 -2.21 -19.67 -6.17
C LEU A 219 -2.13 -20.46 -4.87
N SER A 220 -2.34 -19.80 -3.74
CA SER A 220 -2.35 -20.43 -2.42
C SER A 220 -3.78 -20.55 -1.88
N LEU A 221 -4.17 -21.76 -1.48
CA LEU A 221 -5.49 -22.02 -0.88
C LEU A 221 -5.49 -21.62 0.59
N ILE A 222 -6.41 -20.75 0.99
CA ILE A 222 -6.62 -20.31 2.35
C ILE A 222 -8.03 -20.71 2.83
N HIS A 223 -8.13 -21.18 4.07
CA HIS A 223 -9.38 -21.51 4.74
C HIS A 223 -9.51 -20.65 6.01
N ILE A 224 -10.65 -19.96 6.15
CA ILE A 224 -11.00 -19.22 7.37
C ILE A 224 -12.21 -19.88 8.06
#